data_880feb1f25aa1bdbeb086060084c46f9
#
_entry.id   880feb1f25aa1bdbeb086060084c46f9
#
_cell.length_a   1.000
_cell.length_b   1.000
_cell.length_c   1.000
_cell.angle_alpha   90.00
_cell.angle_beta   90.00
_cell.angle_gamma   90.00
#
_symmetry.space_group_name_H-M   'P 1'
#
loop_
_entity.id
_entity.type
_entity.pdbx_description
1 polymer ?
#
loop_
_entity_poly.entity_id
_entity_poly.type
_entity_poly.pdbx_seq_one_letter_code
_entity_poly.pdbx_strand_id
1 'polypeptide(L)'
;LFTKELEVALVKNRADIAVHSLKDLPTELPAGLTLGAITKREDPREVLLYRHSSDRRGFAPGLTIAQLPANLTVATSSPRRKAQLLRLRPDWNIVEIRGNVPTRLDKLAIDPQIDATVLAHAGLRRLDFEAGKDGLLRGDAVPDGTCATIVETSEMLPCVGQGAIGIEIRENDERIAKLCQRLNHFNTQVCAEAERSFLSA
;
A
#
# COMPACT_ATOMS: atom_id res chain seq x y z
N LEU A 1 14.72 -2.12 -6.70
CA LEU A 1 16.12 -2.19 -6.27
C LEU A 1 16.29 -3.10 -5.04
N PHE A 2 15.46 -2.99 -4.01
CA PHE A 2 15.58 -3.79 -2.78
C PHE A 2 15.34 -5.29 -2.98
N THR A 3 14.44 -5.71 -3.84
CA THR A 3 14.14 -7.12 -4.10
C THR A 3 15.37 -7.85 -4.65
N LYS A 4 16.08 -7.27 -5.63
CA LYS A 4 17.27 -7.86 -6.25
C LYS A 4 18.38 -8.24 -5.27
N GLU A 5 18.63 -7.42 -4.27
CA GLU A 5 19.68 -7.72 -3.28
C GLU A 5 19.29 -8.88 -2.39
N LEU A 6 17.99 -8.97 -2.01
CA LEU A 6 17.45 -10.08 -1.24
C LEU A 6 17.42 -11.38 -2.06
N GLU A 7 17.00 -11.32 -3.32
CA GLU A 7 17.03 -12.44 -4.25
C GLU A 7 18.45 -13.00 -4.42
N VAL A 8 19.45 -12.13 -4.61
CA VAL A 8 20.87 -12.53 -4.66
C VAL A 8 21.33 -13.16 -3.35
N ALA A 9 20.84 -12.68 -2.20
CA ALA A 9 21.19 -13.25 -0.90
C ALA A 9 20.60 -14.67 -0.74
N LEU A 10 19.35 -14.89 -1.18
CA LEU A 10 18.72 -16.20 -1.21
C LEU A 10 19.50 -17.20 -2.11
N VAL A 11 19.75 -16.82 -3.36
CA VAL A 11 20.46 -17.68 -4.34
C VAL A 11 21.87 -18.02 -3.85
N LYS A 12 22.56 -17.09 -3.17
CA LYS A 12 23.91 -17.33 -2.64
C LYS A 12 23.94 -17.95 -1.24
N ASN A 13 22.81 -18.47 -0.75
CA ASN A 13 22.69 -19.06 0.61
C ASN A 13 23.14 -18.14 1.74
N ARG A 14 23.00 -16.81 1.58
CA ARG A 14 23.28 -15.80 2.62
C ARG A 14 22.05 -15.46 3.45
N ALA A 15 20.88 -15.84 2.97
CA ALA A 15 19.61 -15.77 3.66
C ALA A 15 18.78 -17.03 3.34
N ASP A 16 17.90 -17.43 4.24
CA ASP A 16 16.99 -18.56 4.02
C ASP A 16 15.62 -18.10 3.53
N ILE A 17 15.20 -16.91 3.93
CA ILE A 17 13.92 -16.30 3.55
C ILE A 17 14.13 -14.83 3.21
N ALA A 18 13.28 -14.30 2.34
CA ALA A 18 13.11 -12.86 2.14
C ALA A 18 11.63 -12.50 2.30
N VAL A 19 11.37 -11.42 3.06
CA VAL A 19 10.01 -11.00 3.40
C VAL A 19 9.68 -9.72 2.66
N HIS A 20 8.57 -9.74 1.91
CA HIS A 20 8.17 -8.64 1.05
C HIS A 20 6.72 -8.24 1.27
N SER A 21 6.41 -6.96 1.06
CA SER A 21 5.05 -6.61 0.69
C SER A 21 4.76 -7.28 -0.66
N LEU A 22 3.75 -8.14 -0.71
CA LEU A 22 3.50 -8.97 -1.91
C LEU A 22 3.28 -8.13 -3.18
N LYS A 23 2.70 -6.95 -3.04
CA LYS A 23 2.47 -6.01 -4.14
C LYS A 23 3.75 -5.46 -4.79
N ASP A 24 4.88 -5.54 -4.09
CA ASP A 24 6.17 -5.02 -4.55
C ASP A 24 7.01 -6.11 -5.24
N LEU A 25 6.57 -7.38 -5.17
CA LEU A 25 7.17 -8.49 -5.89
C LEU A 25 6.67 -8.56 -7.34
N PRO A 26 7.55 -8.83 -8.30
CA PRO A 26 7.15 -9.10 -9.68
C PRO A 26 6.24 -10.33 -9.74
N THR A 27 5.40 -10.44 -10.76
CA THR A 27 4.53 -11.61 -10.97
C THR A 27 5.34 -12.86 -11.30
N GLU A 28 6.46 -12.71 -11.99
CA GLU A 28 7.45 -13.76 -12.26
C GLU A 28 8.67 -13.56 -11.37
N LEU A 29 9.00 -14.59 -10.60
CA LEU A 29 10.19 -14.60 -9.75
C LEU A 29 11.42 -15.08 -10.52
N PRO A 30 12.63 -14.71 -10.10
CA PRO A 30 13.86 -15.24 -10.69
C PRO A 30 13.92 -16.77 -10.60
N ALA A 31 14.55 -17.41 -11.58
CA ALA A 31 14.74 -18.84 -11.59
C ALA A 31 15.41 -19.35 -10.30
N GLY A 32 14.87 -20.43 -9.72
CA GLY A 32 15.32 -21.02 -8.48
C GLY A 32 14.74 -20.39 -7.21
N LEU A 33 13.87 -19.38 -7.34
CA LEU A 33 13.14 -18.78 -6.24
C LEU A 33 11.62 -19.00 -6.39
N THR A 34 10.94 -19.10 -5.26
CA THR A 34 9.49 -19.29 -5.21
C THR A 34 8.88 -18.59 -3.98
N LEU A 35 7.56 -18.42 -3.98
CA LEU A 35 6.82 -18.02 -2.79
C LEU A 35 6.60 -19.25 -1.89
N GLY A 36 7.26 -19.27 -0.74
CA GLY A 36 7.08 -20.30 0.27
C GLY A 36 5.83 -20.11 1.12
N ALA A 37 5.37 -18.88 1.28
CA ALA A 37 4.12 -18.56 1.97
C ALA A 37 3.58 -17.18 1.57
N ILE A 38 2.26 -17.03 1.68
CA ILE A 38 1.55 -15.76 1.69
C ILE A 38 0.78 -15.68 3.01
N THR A 39 1.07 -14.67 3.83
CA THR A 39 0.45 -14.55 5.15
C THR A 39 -0.99 -14.05 5.06
N LYS A 40 -1.74 -14.16 6.17
CA LYS A 40 -3.09 -13.59 6.25
C LYS A 40 -3.07 -12.14 5.78
N ARG A 41 -3.98 -11.81 4.86
CA ARG A 41 -4.10 -10.49 4.26
C ARG A 41 -4.67 -9.49 5.26
N GLU A 42 -4.04 -8.36 5.37
CA GLU A 42 -4.58 -7.18 6.05
C GLU A 42 -5.57 -6.47 5.10
N ASP A 43 -6.31 -5.49 5.60
CA ASP A 43 -7.28 -4.72 4.81
C ASP A 43 -6.62 -4.17 3.53
N PRO A 44 -7.06 -4.61 2.33
CA PRO A 44 -6.43 -4.20 1.08
C PRO A 44 -6.83 -2.81 0.60
N ARG A 45 -7.78 -2.15 1.27
CA ARG A 45 -8.32 -0.85 0.85
C ARG A 45 -7.28 0.24 0.85
N GLU A 46 -7.60 1.29 0.14
CA GLU A 46 -6.86 2.55 0.16
C GLU A 46 -7.41 3.47 1.27
N VAL A 47 -6.58 4.41 1.70
CA VAL A 47 -7.00 5.50 2.59
C VAL A 47 -6.68 6.82 1.94
N LEU A 48 -7.68 7.64 1.77
CA LEU A 48 -7.56 9.04 1.36
C LEU A 48 -7.16 9.86 2.58
N LEU A 49 -6.07 10.60 2.47
CA LEU A 49 -5.49 11.42 3.53
C LEU A 49 -5.44 12.87 3.09
N TYR A 50 -5.85 13.80 3.96
CA TYR A 50 -5.88 15.22 3.69
C TYR A 50 -5.80 16.03 5.00
N ARG A 51 -5.59 17.33 4.91
CA ARG A 51 -5.46 18.18 6.10
C ARG A 51 -6.82 18.62 6.63
N HIS A 52 -6.94 18.67 7.94
CA HIS A 52 -7.97 19.39 8.66
C HIS A 52 -7.35 20.70 9.19
N SER A 53 -7.63 21.82 8.56
CA SER A 53 -7.13 23.12 9.03
C SER A 53 -8.03 24.25 8.58
N SER A 54 -8.34 25.16 9.50
CA SER A 54 -9.05 26.40 9.21
C SER A 54 -8.19 27.46 8.50
N ASP A 55 -6.86 27.35 8.62
CA ASP A 55 -5.92 28.40 8.19
C ASP A 55 -5.25 28.12 6.84
N ARG A 56 -5.43 26.93 6.29
CA ARG A 56 -4.98 26.49 4.97
C ARG A 56 -6.12 25.75 4.33
N ARG A 57 -6.05 25.40 3.05
CA ARG A 57 -7.04 24.54 2.37
C ARG A 57 -7.24 23.22 3.14
N GLY A 58 -7.85 23.30 4.30
CA GLY A 58 -8.23 22.18 5.14
C GLY A 58 -9.71 21.88 4.96
N PHE A 59 -10.08 20.62 5.17
CA PHE A 59 -11.44 20.15 4.95
C PHE A 59 -11.96 19.45 6.20
N ALA A 60 -13.28 19.35 6.34
CA ALA A 60 -13.90 18.63 7.43
C ALA A 60 -13.48 17.15 7.43
N PRO A 61 -13.31 16.52 8.60
CA PRO A 61 -13.01 15.09 8.68
C PRO A 61 -14.12 14.23 8.06
N GLY A 62 -13.74 13.06 7.54
CA GLY A 62 -14.67 12.05 7.05
C GLY A 62 -15.23 12.30 5.63
N LEU A 63 -14.69 13.24 4.87
CA LEU A 63 -15.09 13.47 3.49
C LEU A 63 -14.57 12.37 2.57
N THR A 64 -15.45 11.91 1.67
CA THR A 64 -15.12 10.96 0.60
C THR A 64 -14.46 11.65 -0.59
N ILE A 65 -13.96 10.87 -1.55
CA ILE A 65 -13.41 11.38 -2.82
C ILE A 65 -14.44 12.28 -3.53
N ALA A 66 -15.71 11.88 -3.53
CA ALA A 66 -16.77 12.64 -4.18
C ALA A 66 -17.11 13.97 -3.48
N GLN A 67 -16.95 14.04 -2.16
CA GLN A 67 -17.30 15.20 -1.33
C GLN A 67 -16.20 16.25 -1.24
N LEU A 68 -14.96 15.88 -1.51
CA LEU A 68 -13.86 16.83 -1.55
C LEU A 68 -14.05 17.86 -2.69
N PRO A 69 -13.58 19.12 -2.50
CA PRO A 69 -13.72 20.19 -3.49
C PRO A 69 -13.12 19.87 -4.87
N ALA A 70 -13.50 20.69 -5.85
CA ALA A 70 -12.92 20.67 -7.19
C ALA A 70 -11.49 21.23 -7.21
N ASN A 71 -10.71 20.83 -8.23
CA ASN A 71 -9.38 21.37 -8.52
C ASN A 71 -8.35 21.15 -7.40
N LEU A 72 -8.46 20.03 -6.64
CA LEU A 72 -7.45 19.66 -5.66
C LEU A 72 -6.18 19.12 -6.31
N THR A 73 -5.07 19.34 -5.64
CA THR A 73 -3.80 18.68 -5.96
C THR A 73 -3.62 17.45 -5.08
N VAL A 74 -3.69 16.26 -5.70
CA VAL A 74 -3.56 14.98 -5.01
C VAL A 74 -2.24 14.32 -5.37
N ALA A 75 -1.45 13.98 -4.35
CA ALA A 75 -0.11 13.47 -4.53
C ALA A 75 -0.07 11.94 -4.55
N THR A 76 0.37 11.36 -5.67
CA THR A 76 0.65 9.92 -5.79
C THR A 76 1.61 9.64 -6.93
N SER A 77 2.60 8.75 -6.72
CA SER A 77 3.47 8.23 -7.78
C SER A 77 2.99 6.88 -8.33
N SER A 78 1.82 6.40 -7.91
CA SER A 78 1.25 5.15 -8.41
C SER A 78 0.42 5.40 -9.67
N PRO A 79 0.81 4.83 -10.85
CA PRO A 79 0.02 4.95 -12.08
C PRO A 79 -1.41 4.42 -11.91
N ARG A 80 -1.58 3.31 -11.16
CA ARG A 80 -2.88 2.72 -10.87
C ARG A 80 -3.79 3.69 -10.10
N ARG A 81 -3.27 4.32 -9.02
CA ARG A 81 -4.03 5.31 -8.24
C ARG A 81 -4.35 6.53 -9.08
N LYS A 82 -3.36 7.06 -9.82
CA LYS A 82 -3.54 8.20 -10.72
C LYS A 82 -4.68 7.96 -11.71
N ALA A 83 -4.68 6.82 -12.41
CA ALA A 83 -5.70 6.50 -13.39
C ALA A 83 -7.12 6.43 -12.77
N GLN A 84 -7.25 5.79 -11.60
CA GLN A 84 -8.54 5.66 -10.93
C GLN A 84 -9.02 6.99 -10.33
N LEU A 85 -8.12 7.78 -9.74
CA LEU A 85 -8.45 9.12 -9.23
C LEU A 85 -8.94 10.03 -10.36
N LEU A 86 -8.24 10.09 -11.49
CA LEU A 86 -8.65 10.90 -12.64
C LEU A 86 -9.96 10.41 -13.30
N ARG A 87 -10.26 9.12 -13.20
CA ARG A 87 -11.58 8.59 -13.63
C ARG A 87 -12.70 9.10 -12.72
N LEU A 88 -12.48 9.16 -11.41
CA LEU A 88 -13.47 9.62 -10.43
C LEU A 88 -13.56 11.15 -10.39
N ARG A 89 -12.41 11.81 -10.50
CA ARG A 89 -12.26 13.26 -10.36
C ARG A 89 -11.31 13.80 -11.45
N PRO A 90 -11.81 13.95 -12.69
CA PRO A 90 -11.02 14.50 -13.81
C PRO A 90 -10.61 15.95 -13.60
N ASP A 91 -11.23 16.63 -12.65
CA ASP A 91 -10.94 17.99 -12.22
C ASP A 91 -9.73 18.10 -11.28
N TRP A 92 -9.20 16.97 -10.79
CA TRP A 92 -8.04 16.98 -9.87
C TRP A 92 -6.71 17.04 -10.59
N ASN A 93 -5.74 17.73 -9.99
CA ASN A 93 -4.35 17.72 -10.44
C ASN A 93 -3.58 16.61 -9.70
N ILE A 94 -2.93 15.70 -10.44
CA ILE A 94 -2.17 14.59 -9.82
C ILE A 94 -0.67 14.87 -9.94
N VAL A 95 -0.02 14.99 -8.80
CA VAL A 95 1.43 15.22 -8.67
C VAL A 95 2.15 14.03 -8.05
N GLU A 96 3.46 13.94 -8.26
CA GLU A 96 4.28 12.87 -7.67
C GLU A 96 4.57 13.12 -6.19
N ILE A 97 4.59 12.05 -5.41
CA ILE A 97 5.08 12.04 -4.02
C ILE A 97 5.91 10.77 -3.78
N ARG A 98 7.11 10.93 -3.21
CA ARG A 98 8.03 9.85 -2.88
C ARG A 98 8.38 9.86 -1.41
N GLY A 99 8.78 8.70 -0.90
CA GLY A 99 9.14 8.45 0.50
C GLY A 99 8.32 7.31 1.10
N ASN A 100 8.65 6.94 2.33
CA ASN A 100 7.86 6.01 3.14
C ASN A 100 6.56 6.68 3.64
N VAL A 101 5.75 5.97 4.41
CA VAL A 101 4.47 6.47 4.91
C VAL A 101 4.65 7.74 5.75
N PRO A 102 5.49 7.79 6.81
CA PRO A 102 5.71 9.01 7.57
C PRO A 102 6.16 10.19 6.72
N THR A 103 7.17 10.00 5.85
CA THR A 103 7.65 11.07 4.97
C THR A 103 6.54 11.66 4.07
N ARG A 104 5.59 10.83 3.62
CA ARG A 104 4.47 11.32 2.80
C ARG A 104 3.45 12.08 3.64
N LEU A 105 3.23 11.67 4.88
CA LEU A 105 2.38 12.41 5.82
C LEU A 105 3.00 13.76 6.16
N ASP A 106 4.31 13.81 6.42
CA ASP A 106 5.02 15.07 6.66
C ASP A 106 4.88 16.02 5.44
N LYS A 107 5.11 15.49 4.23
CA LYS A 107 4.92 16.29 3.00
C LYS A 107 3.49 16.80 2.85
N LEU A 108 2.49 15.96 3.12
CA LEU A 108 1.10 16.39 3.13
C LEU A 108 0.86 17.51 4.15
N ALA A 109 1.47 17.44 5.32
CA ALA A 109 1.28 18.41 6.39
C ALA A 109 1.93 19.77 6.08
N ILE A 110 3.15 19.75 5.49
CA ILE A 110 3.96 20.98 5.33
C ILE A 110 3.87 21.64 3.94
N ASP A 111 3.64 20.85 2.88
CA ASP A 111 3.62 21.35 1.51
C ASP A 111 2.25 21.96 1.18
N PRO A 112 2.16 23.31 1.02
CA PRO A 112 0.89 23.98 0.73
C PRO A 112 0.34 23.66 -0.67
N GLN A 113 1.13 23.05 -1.54
CA GLN A 113 0.70 22.67 -2.90
C GLN A 113 0.01 21.30 -2.93
N ILE A 114 0.11 20.51 -1.87
CA ILE A 114 -0.52 19.18 -1.78
C ILE A 114 -1.75 19.27 -0.89
N ASP A 115 -2.93 18.99 -1.43
CA ASP A 115 -4.18 18.99 -0.68
C ASP A 115 -4.49 17.61 -0.07
N ALA A 116 -4.16 16.52 -0.80
CA ALA A 116 -4.43 15.14 -0.38
C ALA A 116 -3.39 14.15 -0.92
N THR A 117 -3.36 12.97 -0.32
CA THR A 117 -2.63 11.80 -0.83
C THR A 117 -3.42 10.52 -0.59
N VAL A 118 -3.03 9.43 -1.24
CA VAL A 118 -3.65 8.10 -1.04
C VAL A 118 -2.59 7.09 -0.66
N LEU A 119 -2.81 6.39 0.46
CA LEU A 119 -1.92 5.35 0.97
C LEU A 119 -2.69 4.04 1.17
N ALA A 120 -1.97 2.92 1.18
CA ALA A 120 -2.56 1.62 1.52
C ALA A 120 -2.88 1.54 3.02
N HIS A 121 -4.11 1.14 3.38
CA HIS A 121 -4.53 0.97 4.77
C HIS A 121 -3.60 0.04 5.55
N ALA A 122 -3.24 -1.10 4.96
CA ALA A 122 -2.28 -2.03 5.55
C ALA A 122 -0.92 -1.39 5.88
N GLY A 123 -0.49 -0.39 5.10
CA GLY A 123 0.75 0.34 5.36
C GLY A 123 0.64 1.27 6.58
N LEU A 124 -0.51 1.89 6.78
CA LEU A 124 -0.80 2.70 7.97
C LEU A 124 -0.86 1.82 9.22
N ARG A 125 -1.62 0.73 9.17
CA ARG A 125 -1.77 -0.21 10.30
C ARG A 125 -0.46 -0.84 10.74
N ARG A 126 0.45 -1.09 9.82
CA ARG A 126 1.79 -1.63 10.14
C ARG A 126 2.66 -0.68 10.95
N LEU A 127 2.31 0.60 10.94
CA LEU A 127 2.95 1.66 11.74
C LEU A 127 2.10 2.08 12.94
N ASP A 128 1.09 1.27 13.30
CA ASP A 128 0.12 1.54 14.35
C ASP A 128 -0.65 2.86 14.16
N PHE A 129 -0.82 3.27 12.88
CA PHE A 129 -1.66 4.41 12.52
C PHE A 129 -3.09 3.96 12.29
N GLU A 130 -4.03 4.58 12.99
CA GLU A 130 -5.44 4.23 12.98
C GLU A 130 -6.29 5.31 12.31
N ALA A 131 -7.04 4.93 11.28
CA ALA A 131 -8.08 5.76 10.70
C ALA A 131 -9.34 5.67 11.58
N GLY A 132 -9.58 6.69 12.38
CA GLY A 132 -10.70 6.74 13.30
C GLY A 132 -12.05 6.90 12.60
N LYS A 133 -13.14 6.46 13.26
CA LYS A 133 -14.52 6.62 12.77
C LYS A 133 -14.94 8.09 12.65
N ASP A 134 -14.26 8.98 13.35
CA ASP A 134 -14.43 10.43 13.29
C ASP A 134 -13.70 11.08 12.11
N GLY A 135 -13.05 10.28 11.25
CA GLY A 135 -12.36 10.76 10.06
C GLY A 135 -10.97 11.34 10.32
N LEU A 136 -10.39 11.10 11.49
CA LEU A 136 -9.02 11.53 11.83
C LEU A 136 -8.06 10.34 11.80
N LEU A 137 -6.82 10.58 11.38
CA LEU A 137 -5.71 9.64 11.51
C LEU A 137 -5.00 9.85 12.85
N ARG A 138 -4.69 8.75 13.55
CA ARG A 138 -3.98 8.76 14.83
C ARG A 138 -2.76 7.87 14.81
N GLY A 139 -1.76 8.18 15.62
CA GLY A 139 -0.52 7.45 15.79
C GLY A 139 0.61 8.38 16.19
N ASP A 140 1.68 7.87 16.79
CA ASP A 140 2.75 8.69 17.39
C ASP A 140 3.48 9.61 16.41
N ALA A 141 3.60 9.21 15.15
CA ALA A 141 4.26 10.01 14.10
C ALA A 141 3.27 10.56 13.07
N VAL A 142 2.01 10.70 13.42
CA VAL A 142 0.99 11.31 12.55
C VAL A 142 0.96 12.82 12.80
N PRO A 143 1.14 13.67 11.77
CA PRO A 143 0.99 15.11 11.91
C PRO A 143 -0.41 15.48 12.39
N ASP A 144 -0.50 16.43 13.32
CA ASP A 144 -1.77 16.91 13.85
C ASP A 144 -2.72 17.39 12.74
N GLY A 145 -4.01 17.10 12.92
CA GLY A 145 -5.02 17.48 11.94
C GLY A 145 -5.01 16.68 10.64
N THR A 146 -4.36 15.51 10.61
CA THR A 146 -4.45 14.61 9.47
C THR A 146 -5.81 13.92 9.46
N CYS A 147 -6.59 14.13 8.40
CA CYS A 147 -7.84 13.41 8.14
C CYS A 147 -7.57 12.12 7.37
N ALA A 148 -8.41 11.11 7.62
CA ALA A 148 -8.32 9.80 6.97
C ALA A 148 -9.71 9.26 6.63
N THR A 149 -9.94 8.93 5.37
CA THR A 149 -11.17 8.27 4.91
C THR A 149 -10.81 6.98 4.19
N ILE A 150 -11.33 5.86 4.67
CA ILE A 150 -11.13 4.55 4.00
C ILE A 150 -11.94 4.57 2.70
N VAL A 151 -11.28 4.23 1.59
CA VAL A 151 -11.89 4.19 0.26
C VAL A 151 -12.30 2.75 -0.04
N GLU A 152 -13.58 2.54 -0.35
CA GLU A 152 -14.10 1.20 -0.64
C GLU A 152 -13.52 0.64 -1.96
N THR A 153 -13.40 -0.68 -2.03
CA THR A 153 -12.86 -1.36 -3.22
C THR A 153 -13.72 -1.17 -4.46
N SER A 154 -15.01 -0.88 -4.30
CA SER A 154 -15.92 -0.50 -5.39
C SER A 154 -15.59 0.88 -6.00
N GLU A 155 -14.99 1.78 -5.23
CA GLU A 155 -14.53 3.08 -5.69
C GLU A 155 -13.12 3.01 -6.27
N MET A 156 -12.20 2.37 -5.54
CA MET A 156 -10.80 2.25 -5.96
C MET A 156 -10.27 0.83 -5.73
N LEU A 157 -9.96 0.14 -6.81
CA LEU A 157 -9.36 -1.19 -6.76
C LEU A 157 -7.95 -1.13 -6.17
N PRO A 158 -7.63 -1.98 -5.18
CA PRO A 158 -6.29 -2.06 -4.61
C PRO A 158 -5.26 -2.56 -5.61
N CYS A 159 -4.00 -2.45 -5.26
CA CYS A 159 -2.92 -3.12 -5.99
C CYS A 159 -3.02 -4.64 -5.79
N VAL A 160 -2.65 -5.41 -6.81
CA VAL A 160 -2.49 -6.86 -6.70
C VAL A 160 -1.62 -7.20 -5.50
N GLY A 161 -2.08 -8.10 -4.64
CA GLY A 161 -1.38 -8.50 -3.41
C GLY A 161 -1.30 -7.42 -2.32
N GLN A 162 -1.97 -6.26 -2.44
CA GLN A 162 -1.95 -5.23 -1.40
C GLN A 162 -2.50 -5.78 -0.08
N GLY A 163 -1.81 -5.50 1.02
CA GLY A 163 -2.16 -5.99 2.35
C GLY A 163 -1.60 -7.37 2.70
N ALA A 164 -1.08 -8.12 1.74
CA ALA A 164 -0.43 -9.40 1.98
C ALA A 164 1.09 -9.28 2.08
N ILE A 165 1.71 -10.15 2.87
CA ILE A 165 3.15 -10.35 2.93
C ILE A 165 3.47 -11.65 2.20
N GLY A 166 4.40 -11.59 1.25
CA GLY A 166 5.00 -12.76 0.60
C GLY A 166 6.33 -13.13 1.24
N ILE A 167 6.54 -14.41 1.46
CA ILE A 167 7.82 -14.97 1.92
C ILE A 167 8.45 -15.71 0.75
N GLU A 168 9.53 -15.16 0.23
CA GLU A 168 10.30 -15.73 -0.87
C GLU A 168 11.40 -16.63 -0.34
N ILE A 169 11.57 -17.79 -0.97
CA ILE A 169 12.51 -18.84 -0.59
C ILE A 169 13.18 -19.44 -1.84
N ARG A 170 14.22 -20.23 -1.65
CA ARG A 170 14.74 -21.12 -2.70
C ARG A 170 13.74 -22.22 -3.03
N GLU A 171 13.54 -22.50 -4.30
CA GLU A 171 12.57 -23.48 -4.80
C GLU A 171 12.81 -24.89 -4.25
N ASN A 172 14.07 -25.31 -4.12
CA ASN A 172 14.48 -26.65 -3.71
C ASN A 172 14.81 -26.76 -2.21
N ASP A 173 14.46 -25.79 -1.37
CA ASP A 173 14.71 -25.83 0.08
C ASP A 173 13.49 -26.38 0.83
N GLU A 174 13.35 -27.72 0.83
CA GLU A 174 12.23 -28.40 1.51
C GLU A 174 12.14 -28.07 3.01
N ARG A 175 13.28 -27.85 3.68
CA ARG A 175 13.31 -27.52 5.10
C ARG A 175 12.61 -26.17 5.35
N ILE A 176 12.96 -25.17 4.58
CA ILE A 176 12.37 -23.84 4.70
C ILE A 176 10.93 -23.84 4.20
N ALA A 177 10.63 -24.54 3.10
CA ALA A 177 9.25 -24.66 2.59
C ALA A 177 8.29 -25.22 3.66
N LYS A 178 8.69 -26.27 4.39
CA LYS A 178 7.89 -26.85 5.51
C LYS A 178 7.65 -25.83 6.65
N LEU A 179 8.63 -24.99 6.95
CA LEU A 179 8.46 -23.93 7.96
C LEU A 179 7.49 -22.86 7.47
N CYS A 180 7.65 -22.41 6.23
CA CYS A 180 6.80 -21.40 5.61
C CYS A 180 5.33 -21.82 5.52
N GLN A 181 5.03 -23.11 5.27
CA GLN A 181 3.66 -23.64 5.25
C GLN A 181 2.88 -23.32 6.52
N ARG A 182 3.53 -23.22 7.68
CA ARG A 182 2.89 -22.85 8.95
C ARG A 182 2.46 -21.39 9.02
N LEU A 183 3.02 -20.54 8.18
CA LEU A 183 2.72 -19.11 8.08
C LEU A 183 1.76 -18.83 6.92
N ASN A 184 1.55 -19.81 6.04
CA ASN A 184 0.73 -19.64 4.86
C ASN A 184 -0.75 -19.55 5.20
N HIS A 185 -1.44 -18.58 4.62
CA HIS A 185 -2.89 -18.44 4.74
C HIS A 185 -3.56 -18.80 3.41
N PHE A 186 -4.12 -19.99 3.33
CA PHE A 186 -4.64 -20.59 2.10
C PHE A 186 -5.58 -19.66 1.31
N ASN A 187 -6.58 -19.07 1.97
CA ASN A 187 -7.54 -18.18 1.28
C ASN A 187 -6.86 -16.94 0.70
N THR A 188 -5.88 -16.37 1.40
CA THR A 188 -5.10 -15.23 0.86
C THR A 188 -4.24 -15.67 -0.31
N GLN A 189 -3.62 -16.84 -0.21
CA GLN A 189 -2.79 -17.39 -1.29
C GLN A 189 -3.60 -17.54 -2.56
N VAL A 190 -4.73 -18.24 -2.52
CA VAL A 190 -5.59 -18.47 -3.70
C VAL A 190 -6.02 -17.14 -4.35
N CYS A 191 -6.48 -16.18 -3.53
CA CYS A 191 -6.85 -14.85 -4.05
C CYS A 191 -5.66 -14.13 -4.68
N ALA A 192 -4.52 -14.12 -4.01
CA ALA A 192 -3.32 -13.43 -4.49
C ALA A 192 -2.74 -14.06 -5.76
N GLU A 193 -2.78 -15.38 -5.87
CA GLU A 193 -2.37 -16.11 -7.08
C GLU A 193 -3.29 -15.78 -8.26
N ALA A 194 -4.61 -15.73 -8.04
CA ALA A 194 -5.56 -15.29 -9.07
C ALA A 194 -5.31 -13.85 -9.51
N GLU A 195 -5.12 -12.92 -8.56
CA GLU A 195 -4.78 -11.52 -8.85
C GLU A 195 -3.46 -11.41 -9.65
N ARG A 196 -2.42 -12.17 -9.28
CA ARG A 196 -1.11 -12.18 -9.95
C ARG A 196 -1.19 -12.79 -11.36
N SER A 197 -1.92 -13.88 -11.51
CA SER A 197 -2.15 -14.51 -12.82
C SER A 197 -2.87 -13.57 -13.79
N PHE A 198 -3.86 -12.81 -13.31
CA PHE A 198 -4.53 -11.81 -14.13
C PHE A 198 -3.59 -10.68 -14.56
N LEU A 199 -2.64 -10.28 -13.70
CA LEU A 199 -1.69 -9.20 -14.02
C LEU A 199 -0.59 -9.65 -15.01
N SER A 200 -0.29 -10.96 -15.10
CA SER A 200 0.73 -11.53 -16.00
C SER A 200 0.16 -11.89 -17.38
N ALA A 201 -1.15 -11.87 -17.57
CA ALA A 201 -1.84 -12.13 -18.84
C ALA A 201 -1.81 -10.91 -19.76
#